data_46ba307308e79cc94ca38cc2cc238129
#
_entry.id   46ba307308e79cc94ca38cc2cc238129
#
_cell.length_a   1.000
_cell.length_b   1.000
_cell.length_c   1.000
_cell.angle_alpha   90.00
_cell.angle_beta   90.00
_cell.angle_gamma   90.00
#
_symmetry.space_group_name_H-M   'P 1'
#
loop_
_entity.id
_entity.type
_entity.pdbx_description
1 polymer ?
#
loop_
_entity_poly.entity_id
_entity_poly.type
_entity_poly.pdbx_seq_one_letter_code
_entity_poly.pdbx_strand_id
1 'polypeptide(L)'
;KDANESGEHNTKTNFIRKDGSKFSAKIKITPNFGDGKNNPQTGYCGITEVIDEDVNIKINWGTKIIKGVAITRVGFASASLFPVFAVGCFYAGVGDSLFSPLSLTLTTFGILFFHLFSNLYNDYFDVSHGTDEANTEYFNAGMNSSMLKGAQLSGGSRAVELGLITLKGTKSLANIMFVLGLATAAGILFMSYINTGSTINAYYSSIIALTGILIGYFYTAKPIRLSSRYGLGEVSIFLAFGPLLTLGTGFAISNETIQLFSNEFYNLLVVGIPIGILT
;
A
#
# COMPACT_ATOMS: atom_id res chain seq x y z
N LYS A 1 26.31 -0.21 6.08
CA LYS A 1 27.53 -0.04 5.32
C LYS A 1 28.69 0.26 6.26
N ASP A 2 28.61 1.33 7.02
CA ASP A 2 29.69 1.78 7.94
C ASP A 2 30.06 0.72 8.98
N ALA A 3 29.07 0.03 9.57
CA ALA A 3 29.34 -1.04 10.54
C ALA A 3 30.09 -2.24 9.93
N ASN A 4 29.89 -2.53 8.64
CA ASN A 4 30.60 -3.61 7.95
C ASN A 4 32.05 -3.23 7.60
N GLU A 5 32.28 -1.97 7.27
CA GLU A 5 33.61 -1.45 6.89
C GLU A 5 34.50 -1.21 8.13
N SER A 6 33.93 -0.69 9.21
CA SER A 6 34.67 -0.34 10.45
C SER A 6 34.57 -1.37 11.57
N GLY A 7 33.76 -2.42 11.41
CA GLY A 7 33.49 -3.42 12.44
C GLY A 7 32.48 -2.99 13.49
N GLU A 8 32.17 -1.70 13.59
CA GLU A 8 31.12 -1.14 14.44
C GLU A 8 30.64 0.20 13.90
N HIS A 9 29.39 0.55 14.24
CA HIS A 9 28.83 1.87 13.99
C HIS A 9 28.17 2.39 15.25
N ASN A 10 28.57 3.59 15.68
CA ASN A 10 28.01 4.28 16.84
C ASN A 10 27.22 5.50 16.37
N THR A 11 25.96 5.64 16.81
CA THR A 11 25.11 6.76 16.46
C THR A 11 24.20 7.15 17.61
N LYS A 12 23.78 8.42 17.65
CA LYS A 12 22.71 8.87 18.55
C LYS A 12 21.45 9.12 17.71
N THR A 13 20.27 8.70 18.19
CA THR A 13 19.01 8.87 17.48
C THR A 13 17.85 9.02 18.45
N ASN A 14 16.70 9.44 17.93
CA ASN A 14 15.46 9.54 18.68
C ASN A 14 14.54 8.37 18.30
N PHE A 15 13.95 7.76 19.31
CA PHE A 15 12.92 6.73 19.17
C PHE A 15 11.56 7.28 19.57
N ILE A 16 10.51 6.65 19.03
CA ILE A 16 9.12 6.95 19.39
C ILE A 16 8.52 5.68 19.98
N ARG A 17 7.98 5.76 21.21
CA ARG A 17 7.26 4.66 21.84
C ARG A 17 5.86 4.49 21.23
N LYS A 18 5.21 3.36 21.48
CA LYS A 18 3.84 3.08 21.04
C LYS A 18 2.84 4.16 21.47
N ASP A 19 3.05 4.77 22.64
CA ASP A 19 2.23 5.87 23.16
C ASP A 19 2.49 7.24 22.51
N GLY A 20 3.46 7.31 21.58
CA GLY A 20 3.86 8.52 20.89
C GLY A 20 4.91 9.35 21.61
N SER A 21 5.34 8.97 22.83
CA SER A 21 6.42 9.64 23.56
C SER A 21 7.76 9.39 22.87
N LYS A 22 8.65 10.39 22.94
CA LYS A 22 9.99 10.31 22.34
C LYS A 22 11.04 10.10 23.43
N PHE A 23 12.10 9.41 23.07
CA PHE A 23 13.30 9.33 23.88
C PHE A 23 14.54 9.28 22.99
N SER A 24 15.65 9.81 23.47
CA SER A 24 16.94 9.77 22.79
C SER A 24 17.74 8.57 23.24
N ALA A 25 18.47 7.98 22.32
CA ALA A 25 19.34 6.86 22.65
C ALA A 25 20.62 6.86 21.81
N LYS A 26 21.67 6.31 22.39
CA LYS A 26 22.91 5.94 21.71
C LYS A 26 22.81 4.49 21.28
N ILE A 27 23.08 4.22 20.00
CA ILE A 27 23.06 2.88 19.44
C ILE A 27 24.49 2.52 19.02
N LYS A 28 24.91 1.33 19.42
CA LYS A 28 26.10 0.67 18.89
C LYS A 28 25.66 -0.51 18.06
N ILE A 29 26.02 -0.54 16.79
CA ILE A 29 25.67 -1.62 15.85
C ILE A 29 26.97 -2.33 15.47
N THR A 30 27.00 -3.65 15.65
CA THR A 30 28.12 -4.52 15.26
C THR A 30 27.63 -5.63 14.32
N PRO A 31 28.36 -5.94 13.25
CA PRO A 31 28.01 -7.08 12.40
C PRO A 31 28.25 -8.39 13.15
N ASN A 32 27.35 -9.37 12.94
CA ASN A 32 27.47 -10.71 13.48
C ASN A 32 27.84 -11.69 12.38
N PHE A 33 28.88 -12.54 12.60
CA PHE A 33 29.46 -13.44 11.62
C PHE A 33 29.34 -14.92 12.02
N GLY A 34 28.38 -15.32 12.85
CA GLY A 34 28.23 -16.71 13.27
C GLY A 34 29.51 -17.25 13.91
N ASP A 35 30.11 -18.29 13.29
CA ASP A 35 31.29 -19.01 13.82
C ASP A 35 32.63 -18.31 13.57
N GLY A 36 32.64 -17.03 13.23
CA GLY A 36 33.86 -16.23 13.08
C GLY A 36 33.86 -15.28 11.88
N LYS A 37 34.78 -14.31 11.89
CA LYS A 37 34.84 -13.21 10.91
C LYS A 37 35.07 -13.64 9.45
N ASN A 38 35.50 -14.89 9.23
CA ASN A 38 35.71 -15.43 7.88
C ASN A 38 34.45 -16.06 7.28
N ASN A 39 33.37 -16.17 8.06
CA ASN A 39 32.10 -16.70 7.60
C ASN A 39 31.19 -15.58 7.07
N PRO A 40 30.18 -15.90 6.26
CA PRO A 40 29.22 -14.90 5.81
C PRO A 40 28.54 -14.20 6.99
N GLN A 41 28.30 -12.90 6.84
CA GLN A 41 27.57 -12.12 7.84
C GLN A 41 26.17 -12.69 8.02
N THR A 42 25.79 -12.99 9.27
CA THR A 42 24.48 -13.55 9.65
C THR A 42 23.49 -12.50 10.15
N GLY A 43 23.96 -11.30 10.48
CA GLY A 43 23.08 -10.23 10.98
C GLY A 43 23.86 -9.10 11.62
N TYR A 44 23.15 -8.33 12.44
CA TYR A 44 23.72 -7.24 13.26
C TYR A 44 23.27 -7.40 14.71
N CYS A 45 24.17 -7.10 15.62
CA CYS A 45 23.84 -6.92 17.03
C CYS A 45 23.74 -5.40 17.31
N GLY A 46 22.63 -4.97 17.90
CA GLY A 46 22.41 -3.58 18.29
C GLY A 46 22.30 -3.47 19.81
N ILE A 47 23.14 -2.62 20.43
CA ILE A 47 23.03 -2.24 21.83
C ILE A 47 22.50 -0.83 21.89
N THR A 48 21.40 -0.62 22.62
CA THR A 48 20.75 0.68 22.76
C THR A 48 20.82 1.15 24.20
N GLU A 49 21.37 2.33 24.41
CA GLU A 49 21.46 3.01 25.69
C GLU A 49 20.62 4.28 25.65
N VAL A 50 19.65 4.40 26.57
CA VAL A 50 18.84 5.62 26.69
C VAL A 50 19.69 6.74 27.26
N ILE A 51 19.61 7.92 26.62
CA ILE A 51 20.36 9.12 27.04
C ILE A 51 19.39 10.27 27.30
N ASP A 52 19.74 11.14 28.27
CA ASP A 52 18.93 12.31 28.62
C ASP A 52 19.27 13.55 27.76
N GLU A 53 20.06 13.37 26.69
CA GLU A 53 20.41 14.45 25.77
C GLU A 53 19.33 14.58 24.67
N ASP A 54 18.95 15.81 24.34
CA ASP A 54 18.07 16.07 23.19
C ASP A 54 18.89 16.00 21.89
N VAL A 55 18.65 14.95 21.11
CA VAL A 55 19.38 14.70 19.86
C VAL A 55 18.63 15.32 18.68
N ASN A 56 19.18 16.42 18.16
CA ASN A 56 18.64 17.07 16.97
C ASN A 56 19.19 16.42 15.69
N ILE A 57 18.40 15.51 15.11
CA ILE A 57 18.75 14.85 13.86
C ILE A 57 18.17 15.65 12.68
N LYS A 58 19.06 16.20 11.86
CA LYS A 58 18.65 16.83 10.59
C LYS A 58 18.26 15.75 9.58
N ILE A 59 16.96 15.53 9.44
CA ILE A 59 16.41 14.60 8.44
C ILE A 59 16.43 15.32 7.09
N ASN A 60 17.21 14.81 6.15
CA ASN A 60 17.24 15.32 4.78
C ASN A 60 15.99 14.93 3.99
N TRP A 61 15.78 15.57 2.84
CA TRP A 61 14.63 15.29 1.97
C TRP A 61 14.58 13.82 1.49
N GLY A 62 15.72 13.23 1.16
CA GLY A 62 15.79 11.84 0.74
C GLY A 62 15.29 10.89 1.83
N THR A 63 15.69 11.10 3.08
CA THR A 63 15.20 10.31 4.23
C THR A 63 13.70 10.48 4.44
N LYS A 64 13.16 11.70 4.24
CA LYS A 64 11.71 11.94 4.33
C LYS A 64 10.93 11.18 3.26
N ILE A 65 11.45 11.15 2.02
CA ILE A 65 10.84 10.41 0.91
C ILE A 65 10.88 8.91 1.22
N ILE A 66 12.04 8.35 1.57
CA ILE A 66 12.19 6.93 1.92
C ILE A 66 11.24 6.54 3.04
N LYS A 67 11.15 7.37 4.08
CA LYS A 67 10.22 7.19 5.19
C LYS A 67 8.75 7.18 4.69
N GLY A 68 8.37 8.12 3.83
CA GLY A 68 7.04 8.19 3.24
C GLY A 68 6.71 6.93 2.43
N VAL A 69 7.63 6.50 1.56
CA VAL A 69 7.52 5.27 0.77
C VAL A 69 7.34 4.04 1.66
N ALA A 70 8.12 3.93 2.75
CA ALA A 70 8.03 2.82 3.70
C ALA A 70 6.68 2.79 4.43
N ILE A 71 6.22 3.95 4.94
CA ILE A 71 4.95 4.07 5.68
C ILE A 71 3.75 3.74 4.78
N THR A 72 3.74 4.26 3.56
CA THR A 72 2.58 4.12 2.66
C THR A 72 2.59 2.84 1.85
N ARG A 73 3.73 2.10 1.84
CA ARG A 73 3.92 0.92 0.98
C ARG A 73 3.62 1.22 -0.50
N VAL A 74 3.93 2.43 -0.95
CA VAL A 74 3.62 2.87 -2.32
C VAL A 74 4.20 1.96 -3.41
N GLY A 75 5.25 1.20 -3.12
CA GLY A 75 5.79 0.20 -4.04
C GLY A 75 4.77 -0.86 -4.48
N PHE A 76 3.82 -1.20 -3.60
CA PHE A 76 2.74 -2.13 -3.93
C PHE A 76 1.61 -1.49 -4.75
N ALA A 77 1.59 -0.16 -4.89
CA ALA A 77 0.60 0.51 -5.71
C ALA A 77 0.69 0.13 -7.19
N SER A 78 1.81 -0.42 -7.63
CA SER A 78 1.95 -0.99 -8.98
C SER A 78 0.87 -2.02 -9.30
N ALA A 79 0.45 -2.84 -8.32
CA ALA A 79 -0.64 -3.80 -8.49
C ALA A 79 -1.98 -3.13 -8.85
N SER A 80 -2.25 -1.93 -8.33
CA SER A 80 -3.45 -1.15 -8.68
C SER A 80 -3.27 -0.29 -9.93
N LEU A 81 -2.07 0.23 -10.17
CA LEU A 81 -1.83 1.15 -11.27
C LEU A 81 -1.65 0.44 -12.60
N PHE A 82 -1.09 -0.78 -12.58
CA PHE A 82 -0.89 -1.57 -13.79
C PHE A 82 -2.20 -1.84 -14.55
N PRO A 83 -3.31 -2.28 -13.91
CA PRO A 83 -4.60 -2.43 -14.57
C PRO A 83 -5.13 -1.14 -15.20
N VAL A 84 -4.93 0.01 -14.52
CA VAL A 84 -5.34 1.32 -15.04
C VAL A 84 -4.62 1.65 -16.33
N PHE A 85 -3.30 1.47 -16.35
CA PHE A 85 -2.51 1.68 -17.56
C PHE A 85 -2.82 0.67 -18.65
N ALA A 86 -3.10 -0.59 -18.32
CA ALA A 86 -3.51 -1.60 -19.28
C ALA A 86 -4.81 -1.21 -19.99
N VAL A 87 -5.80 -0.71 -19.24
CA VAL A 87 -7.05 -0.19 -19.83
C VAL A 87 -6.78 1.08 -20.65
N GLY A 88 -5.92 2.00 -20.18
CA GLY A 88 -5.50 3.16 -20.96
C GLY A 88 -4.85 2.78 -22.30
N CYS A 89 -3.95 1.80 -22.29
CA CYS A 89 -3.34 1.27 -23.53
C CYS A 89 -4.36 0.57 -24.44
N PHE A 90 -5.30 -0.15 -23.87
CA PHE A 90 -6.39 -0.78 -24.63
C PHE A 90 -7.18 0.29 -25.42
N TYR A 91 -7.61 1.36 -24.77
CA TYR A 91 -8.33 2.44 -25.43
C TYR A 91 -7.48 3.20 -26.45
N ALA A 92 -6.22 3.49 -26.14
CA ALA A 92 -5.30 4.13 -27.08
C ALA A 92 -5.04 3.28 -28.33
N GLY A 93 -5.06 1.95 -28.20
CA GLY A 93 -4.90 1.02 -29.33
C GLY A 93 -6.14 0.90 -30.22
N VAL A 94 -7.33 1.23 -29.71
CA VAL A 94 -8.61 1.13 -30.46
C VAL A 94 -8.94 2.44 -31.19
N GLY A 95 -8.39 3.58 -30.76
CA GLY A 95 -8.55 4.88 -31.41
C GLY A 95 -8.55 6.06 -30.42
N ASP A 96 -7.99 7.18 -30.85
CA ASP A 96 -7.71 8.33 -29.98
C ASP A 96 -8.93 9.06 -29.39
N SER A 97 -10.10 8.89 -29.99
CA SER A 97 -11.33 9.57 -29.58
C SER A 97 -12.12 8.86 -28.49
N LEU A 98 -11.74 7.63 -28.13
CA LEU A 98 -12.56 6.76 -27.26
C LEU A 98 -12.32 7.00 -25.76
N PHE A 99 -11.28 7.72 -25.35
CA PHE A 99 -11.04 8.01 -23.94
C PHE A 99 -10.49 9.41 -23.69
N SER A 100 -10.67 9.87 -22.45
CA SER A 100 -10.14 11.14 -21.98
C SER A 100 -8.82 10.97 -21.24
N PRO A 101 -7.67 11.53 -21.72
CA PRO A 101 -6.40 11.49 -20.99
C PRO A 101 -6.48 12.16 -19.62
N LEU A 102 -7.30 13.21 -19.48
CA LEU A 102 -7.52 13.87 -18.20
C LEU A 102 -8.25 12.94 -17.23
N SER A 103 -9.29 12.24 -17.69
CA SER A 103 -10.00 11.25 -16.88
C SER A 103 -9.06 10.09 -16.47
N LEU A 104 -8.18 9.63 -17.37
CA LEU A 104 -7.17 8.62 -17.04
C LEU A 104 -6.21 9.11 -15.95
N THR A 105 -5.76 10.35 -16.06
CA THR A 105 -4.88 10.97 -15.04
C THR A 105 -5.58 11.04 -13.67
N LEU A 106 -6.81 11.55 -13.63
CA LEU A 106 -7.61 11.62 -12.40
C LEU A 106 -7.87 10.22 -11.82
N THR A 107 -8.19 9.24 -12.67
CA THR A 107 -8.41 7.85 -12.26
C THR A 107 -7.14 7.25 -11.67
N THR A 108 -5.98 7.49 -12.27
CA THR A 108 -4.68 7.04 -11.75
C THR A 108 -4.43 7.58 -10.34
N PHE A 109 -4.62 8.88 -10.10
CA PHE A 109 -4.45 9.46 -8.76
C PHE A 109 -5.52 8.99 -7.78
N GLY A 110 -6.78 8.89 -8.22
CA GLY A 110 -7.87 8.41 -7.37
C GLY A 110 -7.62 6.98 -6.86
N ILE A 111 -7.23 6.09 -7.76
CA ILE A 111 -6.89 4.70 -7.42
C ILE A 111 -5.65 4.65 -6.53
N LEU A 112 -4.62 5.47 -6.80
CA LEU A 112 -3.47 5.56 -5.92
C LEU A 112 -3.87 5.97 -4.50
N PHE A 113 -4.68 7.01 -4.34
CA PHE A 113 -5.13 7.46 -3.02
C PHE A 113 -5.96 6.40 -2.29
N PHE A 114 -6.88 5.71 -2.96
CA PHE A 114 -7.64 4.63 -2.33
C PHE A 114 -6.77 3.39 -2.02
N HIS A 115 -5.76 3.10 -2.83
CA HIS A 115 -4.79 2.06 -2.52
C HIS A 115 -3.98 2.39 -1.25
N LEU A 116 -3.47 3.63 -1.15
CA LEU A 116 -2.74 4.08 0.04
C LEU A 116 -3.65 4.13 1.28
N PHE A 117 -4.90 4.54 1.12
CA PHE A 117 -5.92 4.47 2.18
C PHE A 117 -6.08 3.04 2.71
N SER A 118 -6.27 2.07 1.82
CA SER A 118 -6.43 0.66 2.20
C SER A 118 -5.19 0.13 2.92
N ASN A 119 -3.98 0.36 2.40
CA ASN A 119 -2.74 -0.07 3.02
C ASN A 119 -2.56 0.50 4.43
N LEU A 120 -2.81 1.81 4.60
CA LEU A 120 -2.67 2.46 5.89
C LEU A 120 -3.72 1.99 6.91
N TYR A 121 -4.96 1.73 6.47
CA TYR A 121 -5.97 1.16 7.36
C TYR A 121 -5.69 -0.30 7.69
N ASN A 122 -5.14 -1.08 6.78
CA ASN A 122 -4.68 -2.44 7.07
C ASN A 122 -3.61 -2.42 8.18
N ASP A 123 -2.58 -1.58 8.05
CA ASP A 123 -1.56 -1.43 9.09
C ASP A 123 -2.15 -0.92 10.42
N TYR A 124 -3.11 0.01 10.38
CA TYR A 124 -3.80 0.49 11.57
C TYR A 124 -4.56 -0.62 12.29
N PHE A 125 -5.32 -1.44 11.55
CA PHE A 125 -6.12 -2.51 12.16
C PHE A 125 -5.25 -3.66 12.63
N ASP A 126 -4.18 -4.02 11.91
CA ASP A 126 -3.26 -5.08 12.31
C ASP A 126 -2.59 -4.75 13.65
N VAL A 127 -2.11 -3.53 13.82
CA VAL A 127 -1.56 -3.07 15.11
C VAL A 127 -2.64 -2.98 16.19
N SER A 128 -3.82 -2.41 15.88
CA SER A 128 -4.88 -2.21 16.88
C SER A 128 -5.52 -3.51 17.36
N HIS A 129 -5.46 -4.57 16.54
CA HIS A 129 -5.98 -5.89 16.88
C HIS A 129 -4.92 -6.85 17.46
N GLY A 130 -3.66 -6.42 17.57
CA GLY A 130 -2.56 -7.25 18.05
C GLY A 130 -2.15 -8.38 17.08
N THR A 131 -2.55 -8.29 15.80
CA THR A 131 -2.22 -9.32 14.80
C THR A 131 -0.71 -9.37 14.57
N ASP A 132 -0.04 -8.23 14.62
CA ASP A 132 1.42 -8.13 14.46
C ASP A 132 2.18 -8.70 15.67
N GLU A 133 1.62 -8.62 16.88
CA GLU A 133 2.21 -9.23 18.08
C GLU A 133 2.21 -10.76 17.99
N ALA A 134 1.12 -11.36 17.52
CA ALA A 134 1.05 -12.81 17.28
C ALA A 134 2.03 -13.27 16.19
N ASN A 135 2.29 -12.44 15.17
CA ASN A 135 3.26 -12.74 14.13
C ASN A 135 4.72 -12.56 14.57
N THR A 136 4.99 -11.88 15.68
CA THR A 136 6.35 -11.70 16.21
C THR A 136 6.91 -13.00 16.78
N GLU A 137 6.07 -13.87 17.32
CA GLU A 137 6.47 -15.23 17.75
C GLU A 137 6.91 -16.09 16.55
N TYR A 138 6.21 -15.98 15.44
CA TYR A 138 6.60 -16.63 14.17
C TYR A 138 7.92 -16.09 13.61
N PHE A 139 8.18 -14.81 13.76
CA PHE A 139 9.43 -14.17 13.36
C PHE A 139 10.63 -14.68 14.17
N ASN A 140 10.46 -14.80 15.49
CA ASN A 140 11.49 -15.33 16.39
C ASN A 140 11.73 -16.84 16.18
N ALA A 141 10.70 -17.61 15.87
CA ALA A 141 10.82 -19.02 15.52
C ALA A 141 11.47 -19.26 14.15
N GLY A 142 11.33 -18.32 13.21
CA GLY A 142 11.91 -18.39 11.85
C GLY A 142 13.38 -17.99 11.79
N MET A 143 13.96 -17.36 12.80
CA MET A 143 15.39 -17.00 12.82
C MET A 143 16.33 -18.20 12.78
N ASN A 144 15.85 -19.40 13.08
CA ASN A 144 16.65 -20.64 13.00
C ASN A 144 16.59 -21.34 11.62
N SER A 145 15.87 -20.80 10.65
CA SER A 145 15.77 -21.43 9.34
C SER A 145 15.80 -20.39 8.19
N SER A 146 16.95 -20.23 7.59
CA SER A 146 17.28 -19.49 6.37
C SER A 146 16.70 -18.07 6.24
N MET A 147 17.56 -17.11 5.88
CA MET A 147 17.33 -15.68 5.68
C MET A 147 16.09 -15.31 4.83
N LEU A 148 15.57 -16.20 4.02
CA LEU A 148 14.41 -16.01 3.16
C LEU A 148 13.06 -16.32 3.85
N LYS A 149 13.07 -17.11 4.93
CA LYS A 149 11.83 -17.41 5.68
C LYS A 149 11.46 -16.34 6.71
N GLY A 150 12.42 -15.52 7.13
CA GLY A 150 12.17 -14.39 8.03
C GLY A 150 11.84 -13.08 7.30
N ALA A 151 12.02 -13.00 5.99
CA ALA A 151 11.58 -11.88 5.16
C ALA A 151 10.11 -12.07 4.85
N GLN A 152 9.35 -11.66 5.75
CA GLN A 152 7.95 -11.49 5.85
C GLN A 152 7.12 -11.41 4.59
N LEU A 153 6.50 -12.47 4.25
CA LEU A 153 5.43 -12.56 3.26
C LEU A 153 4.04 -12.18 3.83
N SER A 154 3.93 -11.99 5.12
CA SER A 154 2.69 -11.64 5.80
C SER A 154 2.91 -10.49 6.77
N GLY A 155 2.16 -9.44 6.62
CA GLY A 155 2.11 -8.35 7.57
C GLY A 155 2.36 -7.00 6.93
N GLY A 156 1.80 -5.98 7.52
CA GLY A 156 1.84 -4.59 7.11
C GLY A 156 3.24 -3.99 7.00
N SER A 157 3.32 -2.68 6.86
CA SER A 157 4.59 -1.96 6.77
C SER A 157 5.43 -2.06 8.05
N ARG A 158 4.81 -2.48 9.17
CA ARG A 158 5.38 -2.40 10.53
C ARG A 158 5.87 -1.00 10.88
N ALA A 159 5.40 0.01 10.17
CA ALA A 159 5.84 1.38 10.33
C ALA A 159 5.57 1.93 11.75
N VAL A 160 4.49 1.48 12.38
CA VAL A 160 4.14 1.84 13.76
C VAL A 160 5.09 1.15 14.73
N GLU A 161 5.38 -0.13 14.56
CA GLU A 161 6.30 -0.89 15.41
C GLU A 161 7.74 -0.39 15.30
N LEU A 162 8.15 0.00 14.09
CA LEU A 162 9.46 0.60 13.82
C LEU A 162 9.55 2.06 14.27
N GLY A 163 8.48 2.64 14.83
CA GLY A 163 8.46 4.03 15.29
C GLY A 163 8.53 5.06 14.16
N LEU A 164 8.26 4.67 12.91
CA LEU A 164 8.25 5.58 11.78
C LEU A 164 7.06 6.52 11.82
N ILE A 165 5.92 6.04 12.33
CA ILE A 165 4.68 6.80 12.48
C ILE A 165 3.93 6.30 13.72
N THR A 166 3.14 7.15 14.37
CA THR A 166 2.27 6.73 15.46
C THR A 166 0.98 6.12 14.92
N LEU A 167 0.31 5.27 15.71
CA LEU A 167 -0.97 4.66 15.33
C LEU A 167 -2.02 5.73 14.97
N LYS A 168 -2.09 6.82 15.76
CA LYS A 168 -2.94 7.98 15.46
C LYS A 168 -2.55 8.68 14.16
N GLY A 169 -1.25 8.78 13.89
CA GLY A 169 -0.71 9.34 12.66
C GLY A 169 -1.07 8.50 11.44
N THR A 170 -0.99 7.17 11.54
CA THR A 170 -1.40 6.24 10.47
C THR A 170 -2.87 6.42 10.12
N LYS A 171 -3.76 6.45 11.11
CA LYS A 171 -5.19 6.71 10.90
C LYS A 171 -5.44 8.08 10.26
N SER A 172 -4.76 9.13 10.74
CA SER A 172 -4.90 10.48 10.18
C SER A 172 -4.46 10.53 8.72
N LEU A 173 -3.33 9.93 8.40
CA LEU A 173 -2.82 9.85 7.02
C LEU A 173 -3.77 9.04 6.12
N ALA A 174 -4.31 7.93 6.61
CA ALA A 174 -5.32 7.15 5.88
C ALA A 174 -6.56 7.99 5.56
N ASN A 175 -7.07 8.75 6.53
CA ASN A 175 -8.21 9.64 6.30
C ASN A 175 -7.90 10.74 5.26
N ILE A 176 -6.68 11.29 5.27
CA ILE A 176 -6.25 12.25 4.24
C ILE A 176 -6.28 11.60 2.85
N MET A 177 -5.73 10.40 2.71
CA MET A 177 -5.76 9.66 1.44
C MET A 177 -7.20 9.39 0.99
N PHE A 178 -8.08 9.03 1.92
CA PHE A 178 -9.51 8.84 1.63
C PHE A 178 -10.18 10.11 1.09
N VAL A 179 -9.97 11.25 1.73
CA VAL A 179 -10.53 12.54 1.30
C VAL A 179 -9.99 12.96 -0.08
N LEU A 180 -8.69 12.79 -0.32
CA LEU A 180 -8.10 13.03 -1.63
C LEU A 180 -8.66 12.10 -2.71
N GLY A 181 -8.88 10.82 -2.37
CA GLY A 181 -9.55 9.86 -3.23
C GLY A 181 -10.98 10.27 -3.57
N LEU A 182 -11.76 10.74 -2.60
CA LEU A 182 -13.11 11.25 -2.85
C LEU A 182 -13.10 12.51 -3.72
N ALA A 183 -12.16 13.41 -3.52
CA ALA A 183 -12.03 14.62 -4.34
C ALA A 183 -11.73 14.27 -5.81
N THR A 184 -10.79 13.33 -6.04
CA THR A 184 -10.52 12.84 -7.40
C THR A 184 -11.69 12.09 -8.00
N ALA A 185 -12.41 11.28 -7.21
CA ALA A 185 -13.62 10.60 -7.65
C ALA A 185 -14.70 11.59 -8.11
N ALA A 186 -14.94 12.65 -7.36
CA ALA A 186 -15.88 13.71 -7.77
C ALA A 186 -15.46 14.34 -9.12
N GLY A 187 -14.16 14.59 -9.31
CA GLY A 187 -13.63 15.07 -10.59
C GLY A 187 -13.86 14.08 -11.74
N ILE A 188 -13.65 12.78 -11.49
CA ILE A 188 -13.88 11.71 -12.48
C ILE A 188 -15.36 11.67 -12.88
N LEU A 189 -16.28 11.71 -11.91
CA LEU A 189 -17.72 11.67 -12.17
C LEU A 189 -18.17 12.88 -13.01
N PHE A 190 -17.64 14.06 -12.68
CA PHE A 190 -17.90 15.28 -13.45
C PHE A 190 -17.39 15.16 -14.89
N MET A 191 -16.14 14.70 -15.07
CA MET A 191 -15.55 14.50 -16.40
C MET A 191 -16.29 13.42 -17.20
N SER A 192 -16.68 12.32 -16.59
CA SER A 192 -17.45 11.27 -17.23
C SER A 192 -18.78 11.80 -17.78
N TYR A 193 -19.48 12.63 -17.01
CA TYR A 193 -20.70 13.28 -17.47
C TYR A 193 -20.45 14.24 -18.64
N ILE A 194 -19.40 15.07 -18.56
CA ILE A 194 -19.04 16.00 -19.64
C ILE A 194 -18.68 15.27 -20.92
N ASN A 195 -17.89 14.20 -20.81
CA ASN A 195 -17.40 13.46 -21.99
C ASN A 195 -18.49 12.67 -22.70
N THR A 196 -19.41 12.05 -21.94
CA THR A 196 -20.42 11.14 -22.50
C THR A 196 -21.79 11.79 -22.69
N GLY A 197 -22.06 12.94 -22.07
CA GLY A 197 -23.39 13.53 -21.97
C GLY A 197 -24.40 12.66 -21.17
N SER A 198 -23.93 11.64 -20.48
CA SER A 198 -24.74 10.65 -19.76
C SER A 198 -24.26 10.41 -18.35
N THR A 199 -25.16 10.07 -17.45
CA THR A 199 -24.84 9.69 -16.07
C THR A 199 -24.52 8.20 -15.89
N ILE A 200 -24.67 7.40 -16.94
CA ILE A 200 -24.55 5.93 -16.86
C ILE A 200 -23.14 5.51 -16.42
N ASN A 201 -22.10 6.00 -17.11
CA ASN A 201 -20.72 5.66 -16.76
C ASN A 201 -20.36 6.15 -15.35
N ALA A 202 -20.80 7.38 -15.00
CA ALA A 202 -20.61 7.92 -13.65
C ALA A 202 -21.28 7.04 -12.58
N TYR A 203 -22.47 6.56 -12.84
CA TYR A 203 -23.20 5.67 -11.93
C TYR A 203 -22.46 4.34 -11.71
N TYR A 204 -22.08 3.65 -12.79
CA TYR A 204 -21.37 2.37 -12.67
C TYR A 204 -19.98 2.50 -12.07
N SER A 205 -19.21 3.51 -12.46
CA SER A 205 -17.91 3.77 -11.85
C SER A 205 -18.03 4.06 -10.35
N SER A 206 -19.08 4.76 -9.92
CA SER A 206 -19.35 5.03 -8.48
C SER A 206 -19.62 3.75 -7.70
N ILE A 207 -20.46 2.86 -8.22
CA ILE A 207 -20.79 1.57 -7.57
C ILE A 207 -19.53 0.71 -7.47
N ILE A 208 -18.73 0.64 -8.53
CA ILE A 208 -17.50 -0.13 -8.56
C ILE A 208 -16.48 0.46 -7.56
N ALA A 209 -16.30 1.78 -7.56
CA ALA A 209 -15.42 2.45 -6.62
C ALA A 209 -15.85 2.21 -5.16
N LEU A 210 -17.13 2.35 -4.85
CA LEU A 210 -17.66 2.07 -3.51
C LEU A 210 -17.41 0.60 -3.11
N THR A 211 -17.64 -0.33 -4.01
CA THR A 211 -17.37 -1.77 -3.79
C THR A 211 -15.89 -2.00 -3.50
N GLY A 212 -14.99 -1.41 -4.29
CA GLY A 212 -13.55 -1.50 -4.07
C GLY A 212 -13.11 -0.90 -2.72
N ILE A 213 -13.65 0.25 -2.34
CA ILE A 213 -13.40 0.89 -1.04
C ILE A 213 -13.87 -0.02 0.11
N LEU A 214 -15.05 -0.60 0.01
CA LEU A 214 -15.57 -1.52 1.03
C LEU A 214 -14.72 -2.78 1.14
N ILE A 215 -14.32 -3.38 0.03
CA ILE A 215 -13.39 -4.53 0.02
C ILE A 215 -12.08 -4.13 0.70
N GLY A 216 -11.47 -3.01 0.30
CA GLY A 216 -10.20 -2.55 0.87
C GLY A 216 -10.28 -2.26 2.37
N TYR A 217 -11.36 -1.64 2.84
CA TYR A 217 -11.57 -1.36 4.26
C TYR A 217 -11.82 -2.64 5.07
N PHE A 218 -12.76 -3.47 4.64
CA PHE A 218 -13.12 -4.70 5.33
C PHE A 218 -12.15 -5.86 5.09
N TYR A 219 -11.09 -5.63 4.33
CA TYR A 219 -10.04 -6.63 4.18
C TYR A 219 -9.43 -7.02 5.54
N THR A 220 -9.18 -6.04 6.40
CA THR A 220 -8.67 -6.26 7.77
C THR A 220 -9.61 -5.78 8.88
N ALA A 221 -10.57 -4.89 8.58
CA ALA A 221 -11.48 -4.33 9.57
C ALA A 221 -12.52 -5.35 10.06
N LYS A 222 -12.80 -5.31 11.39
CA LYS A 222 -13.95 -6.01 11.97
C LYS A 222 -15.28 -5.36 11.50
N PRO A 223 -16.38 -6.13 11.40
CA PRO A 223 -16.54 -7.53 11.78
C PRO A 223 -16.18 -8.53 10.68
N ILE A 224 -15.92 -8.08 9.43
CA ILE A 224 -15.83 -8.98 8.27
C ILE A 224 -14.43 -9.62 8.20
N ARG A 225 -13.34 -8.84 8.19
CA ARG A 225 -11.95 -9.31 8.10
C ARG A 225 -11.75 -10.35 6.99
N LEU A 226 -11.92 -9.94 5.73
CA LEU A 226 -11.86 -10.84 4.57
C LEU A 226 -10.54 -11.62 4.53
N SER A 227 -9.42 -10.98 4.89
CA SER A 227 -8.10 -11.60 4.95
C SER A 227 -7.97 -12.78 5.92
N SER A 228 -8.85 -12.86 6.93
CA SER A 228 -8.84 -13.93 7.94
C SER A 228 -9.83 -15.05 7.63
N ARG A 229 -10.55 -14.97 6.52
CA ARG A 229 -11.57 -15.93 6.15
C ARG A 229 -11.10 -16.78 4.98
N TYR A 230 -11.25 -18.07 5.12
CA TYR A 230 -10.78 -19.08 4.17
C TYR A 230 -11.20 -18.75 2.72
N GLY A 231 -10.21 -18.44 1.87
CA GLY A 231 -10.40 -18.16 0.44
C GLY A 231 -11.02 -16.79 0.10
N LEU A 232 -11.65 -16.11 1.08
CA LEU A 232 -12.30 -14.82 0.79
C LEU A 232 -11.29 -13.68 0.60
N GLY A 233 -10.12 -13.76 1.22
CA GLY A 233 -9.05 -12.82 1.01
C GLY A 233 -8.58 -12.84 -0.43
N GLU A 234 -8.27 -14.00 -0.96
CA GLU A 234 -7.79 -14.22 -2.33
C GLU A 234 -8.84 -13.83 -3.36
N VAL A 235 -10.10 -14.25 -3.15
CA VAL A 235 -11.21 -13.84 -4.02
C VAL A 235 -11.40 -12.32 -4.02
N SER A 236 -11.26 -11.68 -2.86
CA SER A 236 -11.39 -10.22 -2.75
C SER A 236 -10.27 -9.50 -3.50
N ILE A 237 -9.04 -9.98 -3.41
CA ILE A 237 -7.88 -9.44 -4.14
C ILE A 237 -8.11 -9.63 -5.64
N PHE A 238 -8.44 -10.84 -6.07
CA PHE A 238 -8.74 -11.14 -7.48
C PHE A 238 -9.79 -10.16 -8.05
N LEU A 239 -10.92 -10.00 -7.36
CA LEU A 239 -11.99 -9.12 -7.82
C LEU A 239 -11.56 -7.65 -7.82
N ALA A 240 -10.92 -7.19 -6.76
CA ALA A 240 -10.56 -5.78 -6.58
C ALA A 240 -9.51 -5.33 -7.59
N PHE A 241 -8.42 -6.09 -7.78
CA PHE A 241 -7.31 -5.71 -8.66
C PHE A 241 -7.51 -6.13 -10.12
N GLY A 242 -8.40 -7.05 -10.39
CA GLY A 242 -8.76 -7.49 -11.74
C GLY A 242 -10.04 -6.83 -12.24
N PRO A 243 -11.16 -7.57 -12.26
CA PRO A 243 -12.39 -7.15 -12.93
C PRO A 243 -12.95 -5.81 -12.47
N LEU A 244 -12.99 -5.54 -11.16
CA LEU A 244 -13.54 -4.28 -10.67
C LEU A 244 -12.66 -3.08 -11.09
N LEU A 245 -11.35 -3.24 -11.03
CA LEU A 245 -10.43 -2.15 -11.36
C LEU A 245 -10.43 -1.84 -12.86
N THR A 246 -10.46 -2.87 -13.73
CA THR A 246 -10.49 -2.64 -15.18
C THR A 246 -11.84 -2.09 -15.65
N LEU A 247 -12.96 -2.62 -15.14
CA LEU A 247 -14.28 -2.08 -15.43
C LEU A 247 -14.44 -0.64 -14.90
N GLY A 248 -14.07 -0.40 -13.65
CA GLY A 248 -14.14 0.92 -13.04
C GLY A 248 -13.32 1.95 -13.80
N THR A 249 -12.11 1.58 -14.24
CA THR A 249 -11.27 2.43 -15.09
C THR A 249 -11.93 2.68 -16.44
N GLY A 250 -12.45 1.65 -17.11
CA GLY A 250 -13.14 1.79 -18.40
C GLY A 250 -14.30 2.79 -18.31
N PHE A 251 -15.21 2.60 -17.34
CA PHE A 251 -16.33 3.52 -17.11
C PHE A 251 -15.87 4.95 -16.76
N ALA A 252 -14.73 5.09 -16.08
CA ALA A 252 -14.22 6.40 -15.66
C ALA A 252 -13.60 7.19 -16.83
N ILE A 253 -12.95 6.51 -17.79
CA ILE A 253 -12.13 7.18 -18.82
C ILE A 253 -12.78 7.23 -20.21
N SER A 254 -13.77 6.37 -20.49
CA SER A 254 -14.43 6.29 -21.78
C SER A 254 -15.16 7.59 -22.13
N ASN A 255 -15.03 8.04 -23.37
CA ASN A 255 -15.79 9.14 -23.96
C ASN A 255 -17.16 8.71 -24.48
N GLU A 256 -17.45 7.40 -24.50
CA GLU A 256 -18.70 6.82 -24.92
C GLU A 256 -19.40 6.15 -23.73
N THR A 257 -20.73 6.07 -23.80
CA THR A 257 -21.51 5.35 -22.79
C THR A 257 -21.34 3.85 -22.93
N ILE A 258 -20.69 3.20 -21.97
CA ILE A 258 -20.53 1.76 -21.95
C ILE A 258 -21.83 1.11 -21.46
N GLN A 259 -22.42 0.25 -22.28
CA GLN A 259 -23.59 -0.54 -21.88
C GLN A 259 -23.14 -1.83 -21.20
N LEU A 260 -23.89 -2.24 -20.16
CA LEU A 260 -23.67 -3.53 -19.51
C LEU A 260 -23.83 -4.67 -20.53
N PHE A 261 -22.96 -5.65 -20.45
CA PHE A 261 -22.93 -6.82 -21.32
C PHE A 261 -22.66 -6.51 -22.79
N SER A 262 -22.18 -5.31 -23.11
CA SER A 262 -21.62 -4.98 -24.42
C SER A 262 -20.28 -5.67 -24.68
N ASN A 263 -19.84 -5.69 -25.93
CA ASN A 263 -18.49 -6.19 -26.25
C ASN A 263 -17.39 -5.45 -25.51
N GLU A 264 -17.53 -4.15 -25.37
CA GLU A 264 -16.58 -3.32 -24.61
C GLU A 264 -16.52 -3.73 -23.13
N PHE A 265 -17.68 -3.92 -22.50
CA PHE A 265 -17.77 -4.43 -21.13
C PHE A 265 -17.05 -5.78 -20.98
N TYR A 266 -17.28 -6.72 -21.89
CA TYR A 266 -16.61 -8.03 -21.85
C TYR A 266 -15.10 -7.92 -22.12
N ASN A 267 -14.66 -7.04 -23.01
CA ASN A 267 -13.24 -6.81 -23.26
C ASN A 267 -12.53 -6.31 -22.01
N LEU A 268 -13.14 -5.38 -21.26
CA LEU A 268 -12.59 -4.89 -19.98
C LEU A 268 -12.51 -6.02 -18.93
N LEU A 269 -13.50 -6.91 -18.88
CA LEU A 269 -13.44 -8.10 -18.02
C LEU A 269 -12.30 -9.05 -18.42
N VAL A 270 -12.16 -9.32 -19.71
CA VAL A 270 -11.10 -10.20 -20.24
C VAL A 270 -9.71 -9.66 -19.92
N VAL A 271 -9.53 -8.35 -19.99
CA VAL A 271 -8.27 -7.70 -19.55
C VAL A 271 -8.07 -7.88 -18.04
N GLY A 272 -9.13 -7.76 -17.24
CA GLY A 272 -9.07 -7.82 -15.79
C GLY A 272 -8.79 -9.21 -15.20
N ILE A 273 -9.33 -10.27 -15.81
CA ILE A 273 -9.24 -11.64 -15.27
C ILE A 273 -7.77 -12.09 -15.09
N PRO A 274 -6.89 -12.05 -16.10
CA PRO A 274 -5.51 -12.48 -15.92
C PRO A 274 -4.75 -11.60 -14.92
N ILE A 275 -5.04 -10.30 -14.86
CA ILE A 275 -4.42 -9.40 -13.89
C ILE A 275 -4.81 -9.78 -12.47
N GLY A 276 -6.10 -10.04 -12.24
CA GLY A 276 -6.60 -10.47 -10.94
C GLY A 276 -6.01 -11.82 -10.48
N ILE A 277 -5.74 -12.74 -11.41
CA ILE A 277 -5.11 -14.04 -11.10
C ILE A 277 -3.63 -13.87 -10.70
N LEU A 278 -2.95 -12.87 -11.28
CA LEU A 278 -1.53 -12.60 -11.02
C LEU A 278 -1.28 -11.79 -9.74
N THR A 279 -2.31 -11.19 -9.15
CA THR A 279 -2.21 -10.34 -7.96
C THR A 279 -2.45 -11.14 -6.69
#